data_78b2029e7ab45e308de6776d6ae3185a
#
_entry.id   78b2029e7ab45e308de6776d6ae3185a
#
_cell.length_a   1.000
_cell.length_b   1.000
_cell.length_c   1.000
_cell.angle_alpha   90.00
_cell.angle_beta   90.00
_cell.angle_gamma   90.00
#
_symmetry.space_group_name_H-M   'P 1'
#
loop_
_entity.id
_entity.type
_entity.pdbx_description
1 polymer ?
#
loop_
_entity_poly.entity_id
_entity_poly.type
_entity_poly.pdbx_seq_one_letter_code
_entity_poly.pdbx_strand_id
1 'polypeptide(L)'
;MATLIGNPLIKAFFIIFLVSAATATATGDAPFIIAHKKASLNRLKSGAERVSVSVNIYNQGFTAAYDLSLIDNSWPQDAFDIVNGNTSHSWQKLDAGGHLSHSFELEAKRKGMFHGAPAVIYFRIPTKAVQQEAYSTPILPLDILEERPPEKKSHKLLTDFQINMNLRFMQRLMAKYGSQISVISIVVLFIYLIITPSKASKKKR
;
A
#
# COMPACT_ATOMS: atom_id res chain seq x y z
N MET A 1 -25.18 3.98 -47.40
CA MET A 1 -24.33 4.26 -46.22
C MET A 1 -23.79 5.69 -46.12
N ALA A 2 -24.24 6.63 -46.94
CA ALA A 2 -23.64 7.99 -46.98
C ALA A 2 -24.42 9.07 -46.22
N THR A 3 -25.54 8.76 -45.56
CA THR A 3 -26.43 9.76 -44.94
C THR A 3 -26.25 9.97 -43.45
N LEU A 4 -25.45 9.12 -42.78
CA LEU A 4 -25.21 9.25 -41.33
C LEU A 4 -24.21 10.36 -40.95
N ILE A 5 -23.31 10.74 -41.85
CA ILE A 5 -22.28 11.77 -41.60
C ILE A 5 -22.80 13.20 -41.76
N GLY A 6 -24.00 13.35 -42.36
CA GLY A 6 -24.62 14.67 -42.59
C GLY A 6 -25.39 15.25 -41.40
N ASN A 7 -25.67 14.45 -40.36
CA ASN A 7 -26.50 14.92 -39.26
C ASN A 7 -25.71 15.87 -38.33
N PRO A 8 -26.15 17.11 -38.11
CA PRO A 8 -25.47 18.10 -37.29
C PRO A 8 -25.29 17.65 -35.84
N LEU A 9 -26.18 16.78 -35.30
CA LEU A 9 -26.08 16.22 -33.97
C LEU A 9 -24.89 15.24 -33.85
N ILE A 10 -24.64 14.43 -34.89
CA ILE A 10 -23.51 13.48 -34.91
C ILE A 10 -22.20 14.25 -35.02
N LYS A 11 -22.16 15.33 -35.80
CA LYS A 11 -20.98 16.21 -35.88
C LYS A 11 -20.69 16.89 -34.55
N ALA A 12 -21.73 17.38 -33.86
CA ALA A 12 -21.61 18.00 -32.54
C ALA A 12 -21.11 16.98 -31.50
N PHE A 13 -21.63 15.76 -31.55
CA PHE A 13 -21.16 14.67 -30.65
C PHE A 13 -19.71 14.29 -30.89
N PHE A 14 -19.26 14.22 -32.18
CA PHE A 14 -17.87 13.96 -32.52
C PHE A 14 -16.92 15.09 -32.08
N ILE A 15 -17.36 16.35 -32.20
CA ILE A 15 -16.58 17.51 -31.76
C ILE A 15 -16.47 17.51 -30.23
N ILE A 16 -17.55 17.25 -29.51
CA ILE A 16 -17.55 17.16 -28.03
C ILE A 16 -16.65 15.99 -27.58
N PHE A 17 -16.71 14.85 -28.27
CA PHE A 17 -15.83 13.70 -27.97
C PHE A 17 -14.35 14.00 -28.26
N LEU A 18 -14.04 14.68 -29.36
CA LEU A 18 -12.67 15.12 -29.67
C LEU A 18 -12.15 16.16 -28.68
N VAL A 19 -12.99 17.09 -28.22
CA VAL A 19 -12.61 18.10 -27.22
C VAL A 19 -12.41 17.45 -25.84
N SER A 20 -13.24 16.46 -25.47
CA SER A 20 -13.05 15.74 -24.20
C SER A 20 -11.82 14.83 -24.20
N ALA A 21 -11.40 14.32 -25.35
CA ALA A 21 -10.15 13.55 -25.50
C ALA A 21 -8.89 14.45 -25.44
N ALA A 22 -9.02 15.74 -25.73
CA ALA A 22 -7.89 16.68 -25.70
C ALA A 22 -7.58 17.24 -24.30
N THR A 23 -8.41 16.98 -23.29
CA THR A 23 -8.11 17.29 -21.88
C THR A 23 -7.33 16.18 -21.17
N ALA A 24 -6.56 15.38 -21.92
CA ALA A 24 -5.45 14.64 -21.31
C ALA A 24 -4.53 15.70 -20.70
N THR A 25 -4.74 16.02 -19.43
CA THR A 25 -3.81 16.82 -18.65
C THR A 25 -2.45 16.17 -18.87
N ALA A 26 -1.52 16.92 -19.45
CA ALA A 26 -0.11 16.58 -19.40
C ALA A 26 0.23 16.49 -17.90
N THR A 27 0.03 15.34 -17.30
CA THR A 27 0.67 14.97 -16.04
C THR A 27 2.14 15.05 -16.36
N GLY A 28 2.77 16.12 -15.84
CA GLY A 28 4.11 16.48 -16.24
C GLY A 28 5.00 15.24 -16.17
N ASP A 29 5.81 15.05 -17.21
CA ASP A 29 6.84 14.00 -17.32
C ASP A 29 7.89 14.19 -16.21
N ALA A 30 7.48 13.99 -14.95
CA ALA A 30 8.33 14.13 -13.79
C ALA A 30 8.30 12.86 -12.94
N PRO A 31 9.39 12.49 -12.29
CA PRO A 31 9.38 11.45 -11.27
C PRO A 31 8.54 11.90 -10.07
N PHE A 32 7.80 10.97 -9.50
CA PHE A 32 7.03 11.17 -8.28
C PHE A 32 7.49 10.18 -7.22
N ILE A 33 8.30 10.67 -6.29
CA ILE A 33 8.93 9.83 -5.26
C ILE A 33 8.04 9.76 -4.03
N ILE A 34 7.68 8.52 -3.67
CA ILE A 34 6.98 8.18 -2.42
C ILE A 34 7.93 7.33 -1.60
N ALA A 35 8.08 7.66 -0.31
CA ALA A 35 8.90 6.87 0.59
C ALA A 35 8.15 6.46 1.85
N HIS A 36 8.29 5.19 2.22
CA HIS A 36 7.71 4.63 3.42
C HIS A 36 8.80 4.17 4.36
N LYS A 37 8.83 4.76 5.57
CA LYS A 37 9.74 4.40 6.65
C LYS A 37 9.01 3.55 7.67
N LYS A 38 9.63 2.44 8.05
CA LYS A 38 9.15 1.52 9.08
C LYS A 38 10.27 1.27 10.08
N ALA A 39 9.94 1.30 11.36
CA ALA A 39 10.83 0.87 12.42
C ALA A 39 10.16 -0.25 13.24
N SER A 40 10.93 -1.23 13.64
CA SER A 40 10.49 -2.34 14.50
C SER A 40 11.48 -2.57 15.63
N LEU A 41 10.94 -2.82 16.81
CA LEU A 41 11.70 -3.05 18.03
C LEU A 41 11.84 -4.55 18.27
N ASN A 42 13.08 -5.04 18.41
CA ASN A 42 13.40 -6.43 18.68
C ASN A 42 14.20 -6.54 19.97
N ARG A 43 13.69 -7.25 20.98
CA ARG A 43 14.40 -7.49 22.21
C ARG A 43 15.35 -8.68 22.06
N LEU A 44 16.63 -8.45 22.32
CA LEU A 44 17.65 -9.46 22.31
C LEU A 44 17.63 -10.29 23.62
N LYS A 45 18.18 -11.50 23.57
CA LYS A 45 18.33 -12.35 24.75
C LYS A 45 19.19 -11.71 25.86
N SER A 46 20.07 -10.80 25.49
CA SER A 46 20.89 -9.98 26.40
C SER A 46 20.08 -8.92 27.18
N GLY A 47 18.81 -8.70 26.84
CA GLY A 47 17.98 -7.63 27.40
C GLY A 47 18.12 -6.29 26.66
N ALA A 48 19.08 -6.15 25.75
CA ALA A 48 19.20 -4.96 24.89
C ALA A 48 18.07 -4.95 23.84
N GLU A 49 17.61 -3.77 23.46
CA GLU A 49 16.61 -3.59 22.41
C GLU A 49 17.26 -3.07 21.14
N ARG A 50 16.99 -3.79 20.05
CA ARG A 50 17.45 -3.45 18.71
C ARG A 50 16.31 -2.90 17.89
N VAL A 51 16.54 -1.76 17.26
CA VAL A 51 15.61 -1.11 16.34
C VAL A 51 16.05 -1.45 14.92
N SER A 52 15.22 -2.20 14.20
CA SER A 52 15.42 -2.44 12.78
C SER A 52 14.60 -1.42 11.99
N VAL A 53 15.27 -0.62 11.18
CA VAL A 53 14.68 0.44 10.35
C VAL A 53 14.75 0.02 8.89
N SER A 54 13.66 0.19 8.16
CA SER A 54 13.61 0.02 6.72
C SER A 54 12.92 1.20 6.05
N VAL A 55 13.51 1.69 4.96
CA VAL A 55 12.95 2.76 4.13
C VAL A 55 12.78 2.20 2.72
N ASN A 56 11.53 2.17 2.25
CA ASN A 56 11.18 1.77 0.90
C ASN A 56 10.83 3.02 0.09
N ILE A 57 11.46 3.19 -1.06
CA ILE A 57 11.34 4.35 -1.93
C ILE A 57 10.75 3.86 -3.25
N TYR A 58 9.69 4.49 -3.72
CA TYR A 58 8.96 4.16 -4.94
C TYR A 58 8.93 5.37 -5.86
N ASN A 59 9.15 5.16 -7.14
CA ASN A 59 8.90 6.17 -8.16
C ASN A 59 7.58 5.87 -8.86
N GLN A 60 6.53 6.58 -8.48
CA GLN A 60 5.19 6.46 -9.06
C GLN A 60 4.99 7.42 -10.26
N GLY A 61 6.05 8.15 -10.64
CA GLY A 61 6.03 9.04 -11.80
C GLY A 61 6.32 8.31 -13.10
N PHE A 62 6.28 9.08 -14.20
CA PHE A 62 6.46 8.56 -15.56
C PHE A 62 7.90 8.62 -16.05
N THR A 63 8.79 9.32 -15.35
CA THR A 63 10.21 9.45 -15.73
C THR A 63 11.11 8.98 -14.60
N ALA A 64 12.36 8.67 -14.93
CA ALA A 64 13.36 8.25 -13.96
C ALA A 64 13.85 9.43 -13.11
N ALA A 65 14.11 9.14 -11.83
CA ALA A 65 14.87 10.01 -10.94
C ALA A 65 16.35 9.59 -10.92
N TYR A 66 17.24 10.57 -10.79
CA TYR A 66 18.69 10.36 -10.81
C TYR A 66 19.33 10.90 -9.52
N ASP A 67 20.53 10.41 -9.22
CA ASP A 67 21.36 10.85 -8.10
C ASP A 67 20.54 10.88 -6.78
N LEU A 68 19.86 9.76 -6.48
CA LEU A 68 19.07 9.66 -5.26
C LEU A 68 19.98 9.55 -4.04
N SER A 69 19.69 10.31 -3.01
CA SER A 69 20.37 10.25 -1.72
C SER A 69 19.35 10.23 -0.60
N LEU A 70 19.33 9.15 0.17
CA LEU A 70 18.53 9.00 1.39
C LEU A 70 19.38 9.46 2.57
N ILE A 71 18.83 10.30 3.43
CA ILE A 71 19.44 10.74 4.67
C ILE A 71 18.41 10.65 5.80
N ASP A 72 18.72 9.87 6.82
CA ASP A 72 17.87 9.72 8.01
C ASP A 72 18.61 10.21 9.27
N ASN A 73 18.48 11.47 9.57
CA ASN A 73 19.11 12.13 10.73
C ASN A 73 18.26 12.05 12.01
N SER A 74 17.20 11.24 12.02
CA SER A 74 16.30 11.16 13.18
C SER A 74 16.85 10.32 14.35
N TRP A 75 18.05 9.76 14.23
CA TRP A 75 18.65 8.84 15.19
C TRP A 75 19.85 9.48 15.91
N PRO A 76 19.66 10.16 17.05
CA PRO A 76 20.74 10.82 17.75
C PRO A 76 21.70 9.79 18.37
N GLN A 77 23.01 10.05 18.25
CA GLN A 77 24.07 9.14 18.70
C GLN A 77 24.14 8.97 20.23
N ASP A 78 23.55 9.90 20.97
CA ASP A 78 23.43 9.80 22.43
C ASP A 78 22.35 8.79 22.88
N ALA A 79 21.38 8.49 22.00
CA ALA A 79 20.29 7.55 22.26
C ALA A 79 20.44 6.21 21.53
N PHE A 80 21.16 6.18 20.42
CA PHE A 80 21.28 5.01 19.55
C PHE A 80 22.72 4.80 19.08
N ASP A 81 23.16 3.53 19.01
CA ASP A 81 24.35 3.09 18.29
C ASP A 81 23.95 2.39 16.99
N ILE A 82 24.67 2.68 15.91
CA ILE A 82 24.50 1.95 14.64
C ILE A 82 25.21 0.61 14.77
N VAL A 83 24.45 -0.48 14.67
CA VAL A 83 24.97 -1.84 14.77
C VAL A 83 25.25 -2.42 13.39
N ASN A 84 24.36 -2.14 12.43
CA ASN A 84 24.48 -2.64 11.07
C ASN A 84 23.92 -1.63 10.07
N GLY A 85 24.59 -1.54 8.92
CA GLY A 85 24.19 -0.60 7.86
C GLY A 85 24.60 0.85 8.16
N ASN A 86 23.94 1.78 7.47
CA ASN A 86 24.16 3.21 7.62
C ASN A 86 22.79 3.95 7.52
N THR A 87 22.65 5.06 8.22
CA THR A 87 21.44 5.91 8.15
C THR A 87 21.32 6.69 6.84
N SER A 88 22.35 6.68 6.00
CA SER A 88 22.36 7.30 4.67
C SER A 88 22.76 6.30 3.60
N HIS A 89 22.18 6.44 2.40
CA HIS A 89 22.53 5.63 1.25
C HIS A 89 22.26 6.41 -0.06
N SER A 90 23.01 6.08 -1.12
CA SER A 90 22.86 6.74 -2.42
C SER A 90 22.72 5.73 -3.54
N TRP A 91 21.91 6.08 -4.53
CA TRP A 91 21.70 5.30 -5.76
C TRP A 91 21.81 6.21 -6.97
N GLN A 92 22.31 5.69 -8.05
CA GLN A 92 22.49 6.45 -9.29
C GLN A 92 21.17 6.77 -9.99
N LYS A 93 20.18 5.86 -9.90
CA LYS A 93 18.94 5.96 -10.67
C LYS A 93 17.81 5.17 -10.03
N LEU A 94 16.58 5.69 -10.19
CA LEU A 94 15.33 4.97 -9.91
C LEU A 94 14.39 5.16 -11.10
N ASP A 95 14.15 4.08 -11.83
CA ASP A 95 13.28 4.10 -13.02
C ASP A 95 11.82 4.38 -12.66
N ALA A 96 11.04 4.79 -13.66
CA ALA A 96 9.59 4.92 -13.53
C ALA A 96 8.97 3.56 -13.13
N GLY A 97 8.10 3.55 -12.12
CA GLY A 97 7.52 2.33 -11.55
C GLY A 97 8.49 1.47 -10.73
N GLY A 98 9.77 1.86 -10.63
CA GLY A 98 10.78 1.16 -9.84
C GLY A 98 10.66 1.37 -8.34
N HIS A 99 11.34 0.52 -7.57
CA HIS A 99 11.45 0.69 -6.12
C HIS A 99 12.86 0.36 -5.64
N LEU A 100 13.26 1.02 -4.54
CA LEU A 100 14.50 0.80 -3.82
C LEU A 100 14.19 0.58 -2.36
N SER A 101 15.00 -0.24 -1.69
CA SER A 101 14.88 -0.48 -0.26
C SER A 101 16.24 -0.31 0.41
N HIS A 102 16.23 0.34 1.56
CA HIS A 102 17.40 0.47 2.42
C HIS A 102 17.04 0.10 3.84
N SER A 103 17.91 -0.63 4.53
CA SER A 103 17.70 -1.04 5.91
C SER A 103 18.96 -0.90 6.72
N PHE A 104 18.80 -0.57 7.99
CA PHE A 104 19.87 -0.50 8.98
C PHE A 104 19.33 -0.88 10.35
N GLU A 105 20.24 -1.22 11.26
CA GLU A 105 19.93 -1.66 12.61
C GLU A 105 20.64 -0.78 13.64
N LEU A 106 19.91 -0.42 14.68
CA LEU A 106 20.35 0.42 15.77
C LEU A 106 20.16 -0.33 17.10
N GLU A 107 21.02 -0.07 18.05
CA GLU A 107 20.85 -0.49 19.43
C GLU A 107 20.54 0.72 20.31
N ALA A 108 19.49 0.60 21.12
CA ALA A 108 19.06 1.69 21.98
C ALA A 108 19.88 1.73 23.27
N LYS A 109 20.41 2.91 23.60
CA LYS A 109 21.18 3.20 24.83
C LYS A 109 20.30 3.72 25.96
N ARG A 110 19.22 4.41 25.61
CA ARG A 110 18.35 5.09 26.60
C ARG A 110 16.96 4.50 26.58
N LYS A 111 16.36 4.41 27.77
CA LYS A 111 14.96 4.05 27.97
C LYS A 111 14.06 5.25 27.65
N GLY A 112 12.86 5.00 27.17
CA GLY A 112 11.84 6.01 26.98
C GLY A 112 11.15 5.97 25.63
N MET A 113 10.20 6.88 25.45
CA MET A 113 9.45 7.05 24.22
C MET A 113 10.27 7.83 23.20
N PHE A 114 10.46 7.25 22.02
CA PHE A 114 11.19 7.87 20.93
C PHE A 114 10.28 8.18 19.74
N HIS A 115 10.39 9.39 19.21
CA HIS A 115 9.64 9.85 18.04
C HIS A 115 10.63 10.13 16.90
N GLY A 116 10.65 9.27 15.91
CA GLY A 116 11.54 9.45 14.75
C GLY A 116 10.92 10.36 13.69
N ALA A 117 11.69 11.35 13.25
CA ALA A 117 11.31 12.23 12.16
C ALA A 117 11.29 11.48 10.81
N PRO A 118 10.64 12.03 9.77
CA PRO A 118 10.76 11.52 8.41
C PRO A 118 12.20 11.54 7.90
N ALA A 119 12.59 10.55 7.12
CA ALA A 119 13.84 10.58 6.36
C ALA A 119 13.68 11.47 5.13
N VAL A 120 14.75 12.11 4.70
CA VAL A 120 14.79 12.99 3.53
C VAL A 120 15.42 12.24 2.36
N ILE A 121 14.79 12.34 1.19
CA ILE A 121 15.27 11.78 -0.06
C ILE A 121 15.52 12.93 -1.03
N TYR A 122 16.77 13.15 -1.38
CA TYR A 122 17.16 14.08 -2.42
C TYR A 122 17.24 13.33 -3.76
N PHE A 123 16.81 13.97 -4.84
CA PHE A 123 16.92 13.40 -6.17
C PHE A 123 17.00 14.49 -7.24
N ARG A 124 17.50 14.14 -8.42
CA ARG A 124 17.64 15.05 -9.54
C ARG A 124 16.71 14.64 -10.69
N ILE A 125 16.12 15.64 -11.31
CA ILE A 125 15.36 15.51 -12.55
C ILE A 125 16.20 16.11 -13.67
N PRO A 126 16.46 15.40 -14.79
CA PRO A 126 17.33 15.90 -15.87
C PRO A 126 16.89 17.24 -16.46
N THR A 127 15.60 17.52 -16.45
CA THR A 127 15.01 18.77 -16.97
C THR A 127 15.05 19.94 -15.99
N LYS A 128 15.47 19.72 -14.74
CA LYS A 128 15.53 20.74 -13.69
C LYS A 128 16.95 20.87 -13.16
N ALA A 129 17.45 22.08 -13.08
CA ALA A 129 18.78 22.37 -12.51
C ALA A 129 18.83 22.16 -10.99
N VAL A 130 17.71 22.32 -10.29
CA VAL A 130 17.62 22.25 -8.83
C VAL A 130 17.27 20.83 -8.38
N GLN A 131 18.01 20.34 -7.40
CA GLN A 131 17.74 19.08 -6.71
C GLN A 131 16.36 19.14 -6.03
N GLN A 132 15.60 18.07 -6.13
CA GLN A 132 14.27 17.95 -5.53
C GLN A 132 14.37 17.16 -4.22
N GLU A 133 13.39 17.37 -3.34
CA GLU A 133 13.29 16.71 -2.04
C GLU A 133 11.97 15.96 -1.93
N ALA A 134 12.03 14.78 -1.33
CA ALA A 134 10.86 14.00 -0.90
C ALA A 134 11.08 13.54 0.54
N TYR A 135 9.99 13.35 1.26
CA TYR A 135 10.02 12.92 2.66
C TYR A 135 9.36 11.58 2.82
N SER A 136 9.92 10.74 3.68
CA SER A 136 9.29 9.48 4.06
C SER A 136 8.11 9.71 5.01
N THR A 137 7.29 8.69 5.20
CA THR A 137 6.35 8.65 6.32
C THR A 137 7.12 8.73 7.64
N PRO A 138 6.58 9.40 8.68
CA PRO A 138 7.11 9.31 10.03
C PRO A 138 6.89 7.89 10.58
N ILE A 139 7.72 7.49 11.54
CA ILE A 139 7.52 6.24 12.27
C ILE A 139 6.54 6.44 13.43
N LEU A 140 5.88 5.35 13.82
CA LEU A 140 5.12 5.32 15.07
C LEU A 140 6.07 5.48 16.26
N PRO A 141 5.61 6.09 17.37
CA PRO A 141 6.41 6.19 18.59
C PRO A 141 6.94 4.82 19.02
N LEU A 142 8.24 4.76 19.31
CA LEU A 142 8.91 3.57 19.81
C LEU A 142 9.08 3.69 21.31
N ASP A 143 8.53 2.71 22.04
CA ASP A 143 8.69 2.59 23.47
C ASP A 143 9.88 1.67 23.76
N ILE A 144 11.01 2.26 24.14
CA ILE A 144 12.31 1.61 24.24
C ILE A 144 12.60 1.26 25.69
N LEU A 145 13.01 0.01 25.93
CA LEU A 145 13.53 -0.49 27.23
C LEU A 145 12.58 -0.32 28.42
N GLU A 146 11.27 -0.14 28.20
CA GLU A 146 10.31 -0.22 29.28
C GLU A 146 10.02 -1.69 29.62
N GLU A 147 9.85 -1.99 30.93
CA GLU A 147 9.51 -3.35 31.37
C GLU A 147 8.12 -3.72 30.83
N ARG A 148 8.11 -4.41 29.71
CA ARG A 148 6.87 -4.98 29.19
C ARG A 148 6.58 -6.28 29.91
N PRO A 149 5.34 -6.48 30.40
CA PRO A 149 4.90 -7.81 30.80
C PRO A 149 5.21 -8.79 29.67
N PRO A 150 5.61 -10.05 29.98
CA PRO A 150 5.93 -11.04 28.96
C PRO A 150 4.77 -11.09 27.94
N GLU A 151 5.08 -10.81 26.68
CA GLU A 151 4.11 -10.84 25.58
C GLU A 151 3.44 -12.22 25.58
N LYS A 152 2.26 -12.31 26.15
CA LYS A 152 1.35 -13.41 25.82
C LYS A 152 1.14 -13.31 24.33
N LYS A 153 1.83 -14.21 23.58
CA LYS A 153 1.75 -14.32 22.13
C LYS A 153 0.31 -14.04 21.69
N SER A 154 0.07 -12.84 21.21
CA SER A 154 -1.25 -12.38 20.81
C SER A 154 -1.63 -12.89 19.42
N HIS A 155 -1.32 -14.18 19.16
CA HIS A 155 -1.90 -14.91 18.02
C HIS A 155 -3.43 -14.82 18.02
N LYS A 156 -4.04 -14.71 19.21
CA LYS A 156 -5.48 -14.57 19.35
C LYS A 156 -5.99 -13.22 18.83
N LEU A 157 -5.30 -12.10 19.13
CA LEU A 157 -5.73 -10.76 18.69
C LEU A 157 -5.67 -10.57 17.18
N LEU A 158 -4.67 -11.12 16.52
CA LEU A 158 -4.57 -11.08 15.05
C LEU A 158 -5.66 -11.93 14.39
N THR A 159 -5.95 -13.10 14.97
CA THR A 159 -7.02 -13.98 14.47
C THR A 159 -8.39 -13.35 14.68
N ASP A 160 -8.65 -12.74 15.82
CA ASP A 160 -9.91 -12.06 16.13
C ASP A 160 -10.11 -10.80 15.28
N PHE A 161 -9.04 -10.05 15.00
CA PHE A 161 -9.08 -8.90 14.09
C PHE A 161 -9.37 -9.32 12.65
N GLN A 162 -8.71 -10.41 12.19
CA GLN A 162 -8.90 -10.94 10.85
C GLN A 162 -10.33 -11.50 10.65
N ILE A 163 -10.85 -12.20 11.67
CA ILE A 163 -12.22 -12.72 11.67
C ILE A 163 -13.24 -11.59 11.66
N ASN A 164 -13.05 -10.56 12.50
CA ASN A 164 -13.96 -9.41 12.56
C ASN A 164 -13.95 -8.57 11.28
N MET A 165 -12.79 -8.42 10.62
CA MET A 165 -12.70 -7.70 9.33
C MET A 165 -13.40 -8.48 8.22
N ASN A 166 -13.21 -9.79 8.15
CA ASN A 166 -13.89 -10.64 7.19
C ASN A 166 -15.42 -10.67 7.42
N LEU A 167 -15.85 -10.70 8.68
CA LEU A 167 -17.27 -10.68 9.03
C LEU A 167 -17.94 -9.36 8.61
N ARG A 168 -17.31 -8.22 8.88
CA ARG A 168 -17.81 -6.89 8.45
C ARG A 168 -17.82 -6.74 6.91
N PHE A 169 -16.84 -7.28 6.23
CA PHE A 169 -16.80 -7.30 4.77
C PHE A 169 -17.92 -8.16 4.21
N MET A 170 -18.13 -9.36 4.75
CA MET A 170 -19.24 -10.26 4.37
C MET A 170 -20.61 -9.65 4.66
N GLN A 171 -20.78 -8.98 5.80
CA GLN A 171 -22.02 -8.25 6.11
C GLN A 171 -22.32 -7.14 5.09
N ARG A 172 -21.31 -6.37 4.66
CA ARG A 172 -21.47 -5.32 3.64
C ARG A 172 -21.80 -5.93 2.26
N LEU A 173 -21.19 -7.04 1.89
CA LEU A 173 -21.52 -7.75 0.66
C LEU A 173 -22.94 -8.31 0.70
N MET A 174 -23.35 -8.93 1.80
CA MET A 174 -24.71 -9.43 2.00
C MET A 174 -25.74 -8.30 1.98
N ALA A 175 -25.45 -7.15 2.59
CA ALA A 175 -26.35 -5.99 2.55
C ALA A 175 -26.48 -5.42 1.14
N LYS A 176 -25.41 -5.43 0.33
CA LYS A 176 -25.40 -4.86 -1.01
C LYS A 176 -25.94 -5.81 -2.09
N TYR A 177 -25.64 -7.08 -1.98
CA TYR A 177 -25.94 -8.08 -3.02
C TYR A 177 -26.85 -9.23 -2.55
N GLY A 178 -27.25 -9.24 -1.28
CA GLY A 178 -28.02 -10.34 -0.69
C GLY A 178 -29.35 -10.61 -1.40
N SER A 179 -30.06 -9.58 -1.83
CA SER A 179 -31.30 -9.74 -2.61
C SER A 179 -31.05 -10.37 -3.98
N GLN A 180 -29.97 -9.99 -4.66
CA GLN A 180 -29.62 -10.55 -5.99
C GLN A 180 -29.16 -12.00 -5.87
N ILE A 181 -28.35 -12.32 -4.87
CA ILE A 181 -27.90 -13.69 -4.59
C ILE A 181 -29.09 -14.57 -4.25
N SER A 182 -30.03 -14.09 -3.45
CA SER A 182 -31.26 -14.81 -3.09
C SER A 182 -32.12 -15.15 -4.31
N VAL A 183 -32.34 -14.17 -5.20
CA VAL A 183 -33.12 -14.39 -6.43
C VAL A 183 -32.43 -15.42 -7.34
N ILE A 184 -31.13 -15.28 -7.56
CA ILE A 184 -30.37 -16.25 -8.38
C ILE A 184 -30.42 -17.64 -7.78
N SER A 185 -30.27 -17.79 -6.48
CA SER A 185 -30.33 -19.08 -5.77
C SER A 185 -31.69 -19.73 -5.92
N ILE A 186 -32.78 -18.97 -5.83
CA ILE A 186 -34.15 -19.48 -6.03
C ILE A 186 -34.33 -19.93 -7.47
N VAL A 187 -33.89 -19.17 -8.46
CA VAL A 187 -33.99 -19.53 -9.87
C VAL A 187 -33.23 -20.83 -10.17
N VAL A 188 -31.99 -20.95 -9.67
CA VAL A 188 -31.17 -22.14 -9.82
C VAL A 188 -31.85 -23.36 -9.17
N LEU A 189 -32.45 -23.21 -7.98
CA LEU A 189 -33.19 -24.26 -7.30
C LEU A 189 -34.39 -24.69 -8.10
N PHE A 190 -35.18 -23.79 -8.68
CA PHE A 190 -36.31 -24.10 -9.54
C PHE A 190 -35.86 -24.87 -10.80
N ILE A 191 -34.80 -24.42 -11.47
CA ILE A 191 -34.22 -25.09 -12.63
C ILE A 191 -33.78 -26.53 -12.24
N TYR A 192 -33.11 -26.68 -11.09
CA TYR A 192 -32.70 -28.00 -10.58
C TYR A 192 -33.90 -28.94 -10.32
N LEU A 193 -34.98 -28.44 -9.72
CA LEU A 193 -36.18 -29.21 -9.46
C LEU A 193 -36.91 -29.64 -10.74
N ILE A 194 -36.87 -28.80 -11.79
CA ILE A 194 -37.49 -29.12 -13.10
C ILE A 194 -36.67 -30.17 -13.84
N ILE A 195 -35.34 -30.10 -13.77
CA ILE A 195 -34.45 -31.01 -14.51
C ILE A 195 -34.30 -32.37 -13.81
N THR A 196 -34.45 -32.44 -12.47
CA THR A 196 -34.37 -33.71 -11.73
C THR A 196 -35.69 -34.46 -11.83
N PRO A 197 -35.77 -35.61 -12.60
CA PRO A 197 -36.99 -36.40 -12.67
C PRO A 197 -37.26 -37.02 -11.30
N SER A 198 -38.44 -36.74 -10.75
CA SER A 198 -38.90 -37.41 -9.53
C SER A 198 -38.99 -38.92 -9.75
N LYS A 199 -38.12 -39.66 -9.11
CA LYS A 199 -38.26 -41.13 -9.07
C LYS A 199 -39.54 -41.49 -8.30
N ALA A 200 -40.65 -41.64 -9.02
CA ALA A 200 -41.86 -42.16 -8.47
C ALA A 200 -41.58 -43.58 -7.92
N SER A 201 -41.70 -43.74 -6.63
CA SER A 201 -41.60 -45.03 -5.93
C SER A 201 -42.69 -45.96 -6.43
N LYS A 202 -42.33 -46.95 -7.27
CA LYS A 202 -43.21 -48.07 -7.58
C LYS A 202 -43.38 -48.90 -6.33
N LYS A 203 -44.51 -48.72 -5.64
CA LYS A 203 -44.97 -49.59 -4.57
C LYS A 203 -45.37 -50.92 -5.22
N LYS A 204 -44.58 -51.99 -5.02
CA LYS A 204 -44.96 -53.35 -5.37
C LYS A 204 -46.08 -53.78 -4.44
N ARG A 205 -47.16 -54.25 -5.09
CA ARG A 205 -48.19 -55.04 -4.48
C ARG A 205 -47.80 -56.53 -4.58
#